data_bfd6ea8150b97fdc8a40a64a7028e98c
#
_entry.id   bfd6ea8150b97fdc8a40a64a7028e98c
#
_cell.length_a   1.000
_cell.length_b   1.000
_cell.length_c   1.000
_cell.angle_alpha   90.00
_cell.angle_beta   90.00
_cell.angle_gamma   90.00
#
_symmetry.space_group_name_H-M   'P 1'
#
loop_
_entity.id
_entity.type
_entity.pdbx_description
1 polymer ?
#
loop_
_entity_poly.entity_id
_entity_poly.type
_entity_poly.pdbx_seq_one_letter_code
_entity_poly.pdbx_strand_id
1 'polypeptide(L)'
;ERIPIDIVSLGAEAVADALVTASSRSRVIVADALTDDDIDILAFGAVKTGLHILPVDPGPFTSAYAARLLSTESNPTILAVIGSTSELTERQLASLAKNANTRVMTLRTDRLLLAATQKITWDIPADFSGGVLVLRPGETLERGSEEIVAAGLAEAGSYFMKTLSPRVCGVILSGGDTAIHFARRMGISILSPEAEIQPLMMGGRVVNEPCAGLLVVTKG
;
A
#
# COMPACT_ATOMS: atom_id res chain seq x y z
N GLU A 1 27.61 -20.22 -15.41
CA GLU A 1 26.47 -20.71 -16.18
C GLU A 1 25.82 -19.56 -16.98
N ARG A 2 25.14 -19.90 -18.08
CA ARG A 2 24.47 -18.92 -18.95
C ARG A 2 23.00 -19.30 -19.12
N ILE A 3 22.11 -18.30 -19.06
CA ILE A 3 20.71 -18.39 -19.45
C ILE A 3 20.58 -17.68 -20.82
N PRO A 4 20.41 -18.42 -21.92
CA PRO A 4 20.34 -17.84 -23.24
C PRO A 4 18.98 -17.19 -23.48
N ILE A 5 18.92 -16.30 -24.48
CA ILE A 5 17.72 -15.55 -24.84
C ILE A 5 16.51 -16.44 -25.13
N ASP A 6 16.74 -17.64 -25.68
CA ASP A 6 15.67 -18.60 -25.98
C ASP A 6 14.89 -19.02 -24.75
N ILE A 7 15.56 -19.14 -23.58
CA ILE A 7 14.91 -19.42 -22.30
C ILE A 7 14.16 -18.20 -21.81
N VAL A 8 14.76 -17.01 -21.94
CA VAL A 8 14.11 -15.76 -21.54
C VAL A 8 12.82 -15.53 -22.32
N SER A 9 12.82 -15.82 -23.62
CA SER A 9 11.65 -15.72 -24.49
C SER A 9 10.49 -16.65 -24.12
N LEU A 10 10.74 -17.70 -23.32
CA LEU A 10 9.68 -18.58 -22.78
C LEU A 10 8.96 -18.00 -21.55
N GLY A 11 9.47 -16.91 -21.00
CA GLY A 11 8.85 -16.19 -19.90
C GLY A 11 9.44 -16.50 -18.51
N ALA A 12 8.90 -15.82 -17.52
CA ALA A 12 9.46 -15.77 -16.16
C ALA A 12 9.52 -17.13 -15.44
N GLU A 13 8.60 -18.06 -15.72
CA GLU A 13 8.64 -19.41 -15.14
C GLU A 13 9.85 -20.19 -15.64
N ALA A 14 10.07 -20.18 -16.95
CA ALA A 14 11.23 -20.85 -17.55
C ALA A 14 12.55 -20.25 -17.05
N VAL A 15 12.60 -18.94 -16.88
CA VAL A 15 13.75 -18.24 -16.29
C VAL A 15 13.97 -18.68 -14.84
N ALA A 16 12.91 -18.77 -14.02
CA ALA A 16 13.02 -19.19 -12.63
C ALA A 16 13.58 -20.61 -12.52
N ASP A 17 13.05 -21.55 -13.30
CA ASP A 17 13.52 -22.94 -13.34
C ASP A 17 14.99 -23.04 -13.79
N ALA A 18 15.36 -22.26 -14.81
CA ALA A 18 16.72 -22.19 -15.31
C ALA A 18 17.69 -21.60 -14.26
N LEU A 19 17.29 -20.55 -13.55
CA LEU A 19 18.08 -19.94 -12.48
C LEU A 19 18.30 -20.92 -11.31
N VAL A 20 17.26 -21.61 -10.86
CA VAL A 20 17.35 -22.63 -9.80
C VAL A 20 18.31 -23.75 -10.24
N THR A 21 18.17 -24.24 -11.47
CA THR A 21 19.05 -25.29 -12.00
C THR A 21 20.50 -24.82 -12.11
N ALA A 22 20.72 -23.62 -12.63
CA ALA A 22 22.06 -23.04 -12.79
C ALA A 22 22.72 -22.75 -11.43
N SER A 23 21.96 -22.32 -10.44
CA SER A 23 22.46 -21.98 -9.09
C SER A 23 23.03 -23.19 -8.35
N SER A 24 22.57 -24.40 -8.68
CA SER A 24 23.11 -25.65 -8.13
C SER A 24 24.52 -25.98 -8.64
N ARG A 25 24.94 -25.38 -9.75
CA ARG A 25 26.20 -25.65 -10.45
C ARG A 25 27.17 -24.47 -10.42
N SER A 26 26.67 -23.25 -10.34
CA SER A 26 27.50 -22.04 -10.41
C SER A 26 26.95 -20.93 -9.52
N ARG A 27 27.86 -20.18 -8.91
CA ARG A 27 27.52 -18.95 -8.18
C ARG A 27 27.39 -17.73 -9.10
N VAL A 28 27.88 -17.81 -10.32
CA VAL A 28 27.79 -16.73 -11.30
C VAL A 28 26.97 -17.22 -12.49
N ILE A 29 25.89 -16.53 -12.73
CA ILE A 29 24.96 -16.80 -13.83
C ILE A 29 24.88 -15.55 -14.69
N VAL A 30 25.10 -15.71 -16.00
CA VAL A 30 24.95 -14.62 -16.97
C VAL A 30 23.69 -14.89 -17.79
N ALA A 31 22.80 -13.94 -17.85
CA ALA A 31 21.56 -14.04 -18.62
C ALA A 31 21.57 -13.06 -19.79
N ASP A 32 21.05 -13.50 -20.92
CA ASP A 32 20.91 -12.65 -22.11
C ASP A 32 19.62 -11.83 -22.01
N ALA A 33 19.67 -10.59 -22.50
CA ALA A 33 18.51 -9.74 -22.74
C ALA A 33 18.77 -8.89 -23.99
N LEU A 34 17.73 -8.69 -24.80
CA LEU A 34 17.78 -7.85 -26.02
C LEU A 34 16.89 -6.63 -25.88
N THR A 35 15.87 -6.70 -25.03
CA THR A 35 14.86 -5.66 -24.83
C THR A 35 14.62 -5.40 -23.36
N ASP A 36 13.96 -4.28 -23.03
CA ASP A 36 13.52 -3.98 -21.66
C ASP A 36 12.49 -5.01 -21.16
N ASP A 37 11.67 -5.59 -22.04
CA ASP A 37 10.74 -6.65 -21.69
C ASP A 37 11.49 -7.93 -21.26
N ASP A 38 12.61 -8.26 -21.88
CA ASP A 38 13.45 -9.40 -21.47
C ASP A 38 14.03 -9.16 -20.07
N ILE A 39 14.45 -7.93 -19.78
CA ILE A 39 14.94 -7.54 -18.45
C ILE A 39 13.83 -7.70 -17.41
N ASP A 40 12.62 -7.30 -17.74
CA ASP A 40 11.47 -7.45 -16.86
C ASP A 40 11.10 -8.93 -16.62
N ILE A 41 11.18 -9.77 -17.64
CA ILE A 41 11.00 -11.23 -17.55
C ILE A 41 12.08 -11.85 -16.64
N LEU A 42 13.34 -11.47 -16.84
CA LEU A 42 14.46 -11.92 -16.00
C LEU A 42 14.28 -11.52 -14.54
N ALA A 43 13.90 -10.27 -14.30
CA ALA A 43 13.67 -9.76 -12.94
C ALA A 43 12.52 -10.49 -12.24
N PHE A 44 11.44 -10.77 -12.97
CA PHE A 44 10.32 -11.52 -12.44
C PHE A 44 10.66 -12.98 -12.16
N GLY A 45 11.37 -13.64 -13.08
CA GLY A 45 11.87 -15.00 -12.87
C GLY A 45 12.81 -15.08 -11.67
N ALA A 46 13.74 -14.13 -11.56
CA ALA A 46 14.67 -14.07 -10.43
C ALA A 46 13.98 -13.97 -9.06
N VAL A 47 12.95 -13.14 -8.95
CA VAL A 47 12.16 -13.01 -7.72
C VAL A 47 11.42 -14.30 -7.39
N LYS A 48 10.84 -14.97 -8.39
CA LYS A 48 10.11 -16.23 -8.20
C LYS A 48 10.96 -17.37 -7.64
N THR A 49 12.27 -17.34 -7.85
CA THR A 49 13.16 -18.40 -7.33
C THR A 49 13.25 -18.43 -5.82
N GLY A 50 13.00 -17.32 -5.11
CA GLY A 50 13.29 -17.17 -3.68
C GLY A 50 14.77 -17.21 -3.33
N LEU A 51 15.68 -17.25 -4.32
CA LEU A 51 17.12 -17.25 -4.10
C LEU A 51 17.62 -15.85 -3.68
N HIS A 52 18.65 -15.83 -2.84
CA HIS A 52 19.40 -14.59 -2.57
C HIS A 52 20.30 -14.26 -3.77
N ILE A 53 19.84 -13.35 -4.61
CA ILE A 53 20.52 -12.94 -5.83
C ILE A 53 21.15 -11.56 -5.60
N LEU A 54 22.44 -11.44 -5.91
CA LEU A 54 23.12 -10.16 -6.05
C LEU A 54 23.16 -9.79 -7.52
N PRO A 55 22.37 -8.78 -7.95
CA PRO A 55 22.39 -8.32 -9.34
C PRO A 55 23.71 -7.59 -9.64
N VAL A 56 24.25 -7.83 -10.82
CA VAL A 56 25.47 -7.16 -11.33
C VAL A 56 25.22 -6.79 -12.78
N ASP A 57 24.83 -5.55 -13.01
CA ASP A 57 24.51 -5.01 -14.34
C ASP A 57 24.69 -3.49 -14.38
N PRO A 58 24.57 -2.83 -15.55
CA PRO A 58 24.65 -1.36 -15.66
C PRO A 58 23.51 -0.58 -14.98
N GLY A 59 22.46 -1.27 -14.47
CA GLY A 59 21.35 -0.66 -13.74
C GLY A 59 19.94 -1.17 -14.10
N PRO A 60 19.57 -1.44 -15.36
CA PRO A 60 18.21 -1.80 -15.73
C PRO A 60 17.67 -3.05 -15.02
N PHE A 61 18.45 -4.13 -14.99
CA PHE A 61 18.04 -5.36 -14.30
C PHE A 61 17.97 -5.16 -12.79
N THR A 62 18.98 -4.51 -12.19
CA THR A 62 18.98 -4.19 -10.75
C THR A 62 17.75 -3.37 -10.37
N SER A 63 17.38 -2.38 -11.18
CA SER A 63 16.20 -1.55 -10.95
C SER A 63 14.91 -2.36 -11.03
N ALA A 64 14.74 -3.15 -12.09
CA ALA A 64 13.56 -4.01 -12.28
C ALA A 64 13.45 -5.08 -11.19
N TYR A 65 14.57 -5.72 -10.80
CA TYR A 65 14.61 -6.71 -9.75
C TYR A 65 14.27 -6.13 -8.38
N ALA A 66 14.86 -4.99 -8.02
CA ALA A 66 14.55 -4.30 -6.76
C ALA A 66 13.07 -3.88 -6.70
N ALA A 67 12.53 -3.30 -7.77
CA ALA A 67 11.13 -2.93 -7.85
C ALA A 67 10.20 -4.14 -7.62
N ARG A 68 10.54 -5.29 -8.21
CA ARG A 68 9.75 -6.52 -8.03
C ARG A 68 9.92 -7.16 -6.67
N LEU A 69 11.13 -7.18 -6.08
CA LEU A 69 11.33 -7.62 -4.70
C LEU A 69 10.48 -6.81 -3.72
N LEU A 70 10.51 -5.50 -3.85
CA LEU A 70 9.71 -4.61 -3.01
C LEU A 70 8.21 -4.80 -3.24
N SER A 71 7.78 -5.21 -4.44
CA SER A 71 6.38 -5.49 -4.75
C SER A 71 5.92 -6.90 -4.34
N THR A 72 6.82 -7.89 -4.28
CA THR A 72 6.46 -9.27 -3.86
C THR A 72 6.39 -9.45 -2.36
N GLU A 73 7.14 -8.67 -1.60
CA GLU A 73 6.99 -8.70 -0.13
C GLU A 73 5.68 -8.06 0.33
N SER A 74 4.99 -7.30 -0.53
CA SER A 74 3.70 -6.73 -0.17
C SER A 74 2.93 -6.23 -1.39
N ASN A 75 1.76 -6.78 -1.65
CA ASN A 75 0.77 -6.08 -2.48
C ASN A 75 0.57 -4.68 -1.87
N PRO A 76 0.86 -3.59 -2.61
CA PRO A 76 0.79 -2.24 -2.06
C PRO A 76 -0.62 -1.96 -1.56
N THR A 77 -0.71 -1.29 -0.43
CA THR A 77 -1.97 -0.94 0.20
C THR A 77 -2.13 0.58 0.22
N ILE A 78 -3.26 1.05 -0.25
CA ILE A 78 -3.74 2.40 0.03
C ILE A 78 -4.71 2.30 1.20
N LEU A 79 -4.42 2.99 2.29
CA LEU A 79 -5.31 3.06 3.44
C LEU A 79 -6.22 4.29 3.30
N ALA A 80 -7.53 4.09 3.19
CA ALA A 80 -8.49 5.17 3.14
C ALA A 80 -9.24 5.26 4.48
N VAL A 81 -9.09 6.37 5.20
CA VAL A 81 -9.75 6.64 6.48
C VAL A 81 -10.82 7.69 6.23
N ILE A 82 -12.07 7.25 6.19
CA ILE A 82 -13.21 8.03 5.68
C ILE A 82 -14.16 8.34 6.83
N GLY A 83 -14.04 9.54 7.41
CA GLY A 83 -14.94 10.04 8.45
C GLY A 83 -16.16 10.80 7.91
N SER A 84 -16.10 11.22 6.65
CA SER A 84 -17.22 11.92 6.00
C SER A 84 -18.39 10.97 5.73
N THR A 85 -19.60 11.38 6.14
CA THR A 85 -20.86 10.67 5.91
C THR A 85 -21.75 11.36 4.86
N SER A 86 -21.16 12.24 4.02
CA SER A 86 -21.91 12.94 2.99
C SER A 86 -22.42 11.97 1.92
N GLU A 87 -23.56 12.30 1.32
CA GLU A 87 -24.16 11.50 0.22
C GLU A 87 -23.18 11.30 -0.95
N LEU A 88 -22.36 12.32 -1.23
CA LEU A 88 -21.30 12.21 -2.24
C LEU A 88 -20.27 11.15 -1.86
N THR A 89 -19.84 11.12 -0.60
CA THR A 89 -18.90 10.11 -0.09
C THR A 89 -19.50 8.71 -0.20
N GLU A 90 -20.76 8.53 0.16
CA GLU A 90 -21.46 7.22 0.03
C GLU A 90 -21.48 6.73 -1.42
N ARG A 91 -21.80 7.61 -2.38
CA ARG A 91 -21.77 7.26 -3.80
C ARG A 91 -20.37 6.89 -4.30
N GLN A 92 -19.35 7.62 -3.84
CA GLN A 92 -17.95 7.33 -4.19
C GLN A 92 -17.50 5.98 -3.60
N LEU A 93 -17.84 5.68 -2.35
CA LEU A 93 -17.54 4.40 -1.70
C LEU A 93 -18.27 3.23 -2.38
N ALA A 94 -19.54 3.41 -2.74
CA ALA A 94 -20.30 2.39 -3.47
C ALA A 94 -19.69 2.08 -4.85
N SER A 95 -19.13 3.10 -5.51
CA SER A 95 -18.40 2.91 -6.77
C SER A 95 -17.06 2.20 -6.55
N LEU A 96 -16.30 2.62 -5.55
CA LEU A 96 -14.99 2.05 -5.21
C LEU A 96 -15.11 0.57 -4.79
N ALA A 97 -16.14 0.24 -4.01
CA ALA A 97 -16.40 -1.13 -3.53
C ALA A 97 -16.67 -2.15 -4.65
N LYS A 98 -16.97 -1.70 -5.87
CA LYS A 98 -17.11 -2.59 -7.04
C LYS A 98 -15.76 -3.08 -7.56
N ASN A 99 -14.66 -2.46 -7.17
CA ASN A 99 -13.33 -2.87 -7.58
C ASN A 99 -12.89 -4.09 -6.73
N ALA A 100 -12.45 -5.16 -7.40
CA ALA A 100 -12.06 -6.41 -6.76
C ALA A 100 -10.92 -6.24 -5.73
N ASN A 101 -10.06 -5.22 -5.92
CA ASN A 101 -8.94 -4.93 -5.02
C ASN A 101 -9.31 -3.95 -3.90
N THR A 102 -10.61 -3.73 -3.64
CA THR A 102 -11.07 -2.84 -2.58
C THR A 102 -11.78 -3.63 -1.49
N ARG A 103 -11.36 -3.41 -0.25
CA ARG A 103 -12.04 -3.92 0.94
C ARG A 103 -12.55 -2.76 1.78
N VAL A 104 -13.85 -2.71 2.01
CA VAL A 104 -14.47 -1.72 2.89
C VAL A 104 -14.75 -2.35 4.25
N MET A 105 -14.17 -1.77 5.30
CA MET A 105 -14.43 -2.12 6.69
C MET A 105 -15.31 -1.06 7.33
N THR A 106 -16.51 -1.45 7.68
CA THR A 106 -17.41 -0.62 8.48
C THR A 106 -17.16 -0.91 9.96
N LEU A 107 -16.59 0.06 10.66
CA LEU A 107 -16.21 -0.06 12.06
C LEU A 107 -17.39 0.33 12.94
N ARG A 108 -17.69 -0.49 13.93
CA ARG A 108 -18.80 -0.24 14.87
C ARG A 108 -18.51 1.03 15.67
N THR A 109 -19.53 1.89 15.80
CA THR A 109 -19.41 3.18 16.48
C THR A 109 -19.01 3.02 17.96
N ASP A 110 -19.55 2.02 18.68
CA ASP A 110 -19.18 1.74 20.07
C ASP A 110 -17.68 1.39 20.21
N ARG A 111 -17.12 0.66 19.26
CA ARG A 111 -15.68 0.37 19.23
C ARG A 111 -14.84 1.61 18.89
N LEU A 112 -15.33 2.49 18.01
CA LEU A 112 -14.65 3.76 17.72
C LEU A 112 -14.63 4.67 18.95
N LEU A 113 -15.73 4.75 19.70
CA LEU A 113 -15.78 5.52 20.97
C LEU A 113 -14.78 4.99 22.00
N LEU A 114 -14.64 3.66 22.13
CA LEU A 114 -13.62 3.04 22.97
C LEU A 114 -12.20 3.34 22.46
N ALA A 115 -11.97 3.25 21.13
CA ALA A 115 -10.67 3.49 20.54
C ALA A 115 -10.16 4.92 20.75
N ALA A 116 -11.05 5.91 20.87
CA ALA A 116 -10.68 7.29 21.15
C ALA A 116 -9.97 7.47 22.51
N THR A 117 -10.25 6.60 23.47
CA THR A 117 -9.75 6.70 24.85
C THR A 117 -8.86 5.53 25.29
N GLN A 118 -8.94 4.40 24.59
CA GLN A 118 -8.24 3.16 24.95
C GLN A 118 -7.55 2.56 23.73
N LYS A 119 -6.45 1.86 23.98
CA LYS A 119 -5.82 1.05 22.93
C LYS A 119 -6.63 -0.22 22.71
N ILE A 120 -7.17 -0.38 21.51
CA ILE A 120 -7.85 -1.59 21.09
C ILE A 120 -7.17 -2.18 19.85
N THR A 121 -7.38 -3.46 19.64
CA THR A 121 -6.89 -4.17 18.44
C THR A 121 -8.00 -4.29 17.41
N TRP A 122 -7.61 -4.37 16.16
CA TRP A 122 -8.51 -4.55 15.03
C TRP A 122 -8.08 -5.74 14.21
N ASP A 123 -9.04 -6.52 13.74
CA ASP A 123 -8.74 -7.66 12.89
C ASP A 123 -8.61 -7.20 11.43
N ILE A 124 -7.52 -7.60 10.80
CA ILE A 124 -7.39 -7.44 9.35
C ILE A 124 -8.21 -8.54 8.69
N PRO A 125 -9.04 -8.21 7.67
CA PRO A 125 -9.77 -9.24 6.93
C PRO A 125 -8.80 -10.32 6.41
N ALA A 126 -9.08 -11.58 6.70
CA ALA A 126 -8.18 -12.70 6.39
C ALA A 126 -7.90 -12.85 4.88
N ASP A 127 -8.82 -12.36 4.05
CA ASP A 127 -8.74 -12.37 2.60
C ASP A 127 -8.15 -11.07 2.00
N PHE A 128 -7.69 -10.12 2.86
CA PHE A 128 -7.07 -8.89 2.37
C PHE A 128 -5.59 -9.11 2.08
N SER A 129 -5.26 -9.18 0.81
CA SER A 129 -3.88 -9.36 0.32
C SER A 129 -3.21 -8.08 -0.16
N GLY A 130 -3.93 -6.94 -0.20
CA GLY A 130 -3.47 -5.64 -0.67
C GLY A 130 -4.51 -4.93 -1.53
N GLY A 131 -4.16 -3.75 -2.05
CA GLY A 131 -5.09 -2.89 -2.79
C GLY A 131 -5.61 -1.74 -1.93
N VAL A 132 -6.89 -1.43 -1.94
CA VAL A 132 -7.47 -0.34 -1.15
C VAL A 132 -8.20 -0.89 0.07
N LEU A 133 -7.73 -0.53 1.25
CA LEU A 133 -8.43 -0.80 2.51
C LEU A 133 -9.13 0.48 2.98
N VAL A 134 -10.45 0.45 3.01
CA VAL A 134 -11.28 1.57 3.46
C VAL A 134 -11.75 1.31 4.87
N LEU A 135 -11.51 2.26 5.76
CA LEU A 135 -12.07 2.29 7.12
C LEU A 135 -13.13 3.40 7.18
N ARG A 136 -14.32 3.05 7.62
CA ARG A 136 -15.42 4.01 7.79
C ARG A 136 -16.21 3.71 9.06
N PRO A 137 -16.88 4.71 9.68
CA PRO A 137 -17.79 4.44 10.78
C PRO A 137 -19.06 3.72 10.28
N GLY A 138 -19.68 2.96 11.17
CA GLY A 138 -21.01 2.37 10.98
C GLY A 138 -22.10 3.44 10.98
N GLU A 139 -23.32 3.02 10.65
CA GLU A 139 -24.49 3.90 10.65
C GLU A 139 -24.85 4.37 12.07
N THR A 140 -25.48 5.56 12.14
CA THR A 140 -25.93 6.25 13.35
C THR A 140 -24.82 6.79 14.27
N LEU A 141 -24.35 7.97 13.90
CA LEU A 141 -23.66 8.86 14.85
C LEU A 141 -24.73 9.58 15.68
N GLU A 142 -24.72 9.41 16.99
CA GLU A 142 -25.46 10.30 17.88
C GLU A 142 -24.92 11.74 17.69
N ARG A 143 -25.80 12.71 17.60
CA ARG A 143 -25.40 14.12 17.48
C ARG A 143 -24.47 14.49 18.63
N GLY A 144 -23.33 15.08 18.31
CA GLY A 144 -22.30 15.49 19.27
C GLY A 144 -21.21 14.45 19.55
N SER A 145 -21.25 13.27 18.89
CA SER A 145 -20.19 12.27 18.98
C SER A 145 -19.19 12.32 17.83
N GLU A 146 -19.38 13.24 16.89
CA GLU A 146 -18.63 13.31 15.63
C GLU A 146 -17.11 13.41 15.86
N GLU A 147 -16.69 14.30 16.78
CA GLU A 147 -15.27 14.49 17.08
C GLU A 147 -14.65 13.24 17.74
N ILE A 148 -15.36 12.61 18.67
CA ILE A 148 -14.88 11.39 19.36
C ILE A 148 -14.78 10.22 18.36
N VAL A 149 -15.76 10.08 17.47
CA VAL A 149 -15.75 9.06 16.43
C VAL A 149 -14.61 9.31 15.44
N ALA A 150 -14.37 10.57 15.06
CA ALA A 150 -13.24 10.94 14.21
C ALA A 150 -11.89 10.61 14.88
N ALA A 151 -11.75 10.84 16.18
CA ALA A 151 -10.57 10.45 16.95
C ALA A 151 -10.40 8.92 17.00
N GLY A 152 -11.47 8.18 17.24
CA GLY A 152 -11.44 6.71 17.25
C GLY A 152 -11.15 6.11 15.88
N LEU A 153 -11.68 6.71 14.82
CA LEU A 153 -11.40 6.32 13.45
C LEU A 153 -9.93 6.58 13.07
N ALA A 154 -9.37 7.69 13.53
CA ALA A 154 -7.96 8.01 13.36
C ALA A 154 -7.05 7.04 14.13
N GLU A 155 -7.47 6.60 15.32
CA GLU A 155 -6.77 5.55 16.07
C GLU A 155 -6.78 4.21 15.33
N ALA A 156 -7.94 3.80 14.81
CA ALA A 156 -8.05 2.62 13.96
C ALA A 156 -7.14 2.75 12.72
N GLY A 157 -7.18 3.88 12.03
CA GLY A 157 -6.30 4.15 10.89
C GLY A 157 -4.82 4.04 11.25
N SER A 158 -4.40 4.60 12.38
CA SER A 158 -3.03 4.50 12.90
C SER A 158 -2.65 3.05 13.21
N TYR A 159 -3.56 2.26 13.77
CA TYR A 159 -3.35 0.84 14.03
C TYR A 159 -3.11 0.07 12.72
N PHE A 160 -3.98 0.24 11.72
CA PHE A 160 -3.83 -0.42 10.42
C PHE A 160 -2.57 0.05 9.70
N MET A 161 -2.24 1.33 9.76
CA MET A 161 -1.00 1.87 9.20
C MET A 161 0.23 1.15 9.73
N LYS A 162 0.31 0.93 11.06
CA LYS A 162 1.43 0.23 11.70
C LYS A 162 1.44 -1.26 11.42
N THR A 163 0.26 -1.90 11.46
CA THR A 163 0.13 -3.36 11.29
C THR A 163 0.38 -3.79 9.85
N LEU A 164 0.00 -2.95 8.87
CA LEU A 164 0.21 -3.20 7.45
C LEU A 164 1.54 -2.67 6.92
N SER A 165 2.32 -1.93 7.72
CA SER A 165 3.66 -1.47 7.32
C SER A 165 4.57 -2.68 7.02
N PRO A 166 5.43 -2.61 5.99
CA PRO A 166 5.68 -1.49 5.07
C PRO A 166 4.77 -1.41 3.84
N ARG A 167 3.70 -2.21 3.76
CA ARG A 167 2.82 -2.29 2.56
C ARG A 167 2.06 -1.01 2.25
N VAL A 168 1.82 -0.14 3.25
CA VAL A 168 1.03 1.08 3.01
C VAL A 168 1.87 2.10 2.25
N CYS A 169 1.52 2.28 0.97
CA CYS A 169 2.20 3.22 0.07
C CYS A 169 1.54 4.61 0.01
N GLY A 170 0.32 4.74 0.55
CA GLY A 170 -0.39 6.02 0.60
C GLY A 170 -1.61 5.97 1.50
N VAL A 171 -2.04 7.15 1.94
CA VAL A 171 -3.21 7.32 2.81
C VAL A 171 -4.17 8.33 2.20
N ILE A 172 -5.47 8.00 2.20
CA ILE A 172 -6.54 8.94 1.84
C ILE A 172 -7.32 9.27 3.10
N LEU A 173 -7.45 10.56 3.41
CA LEU A 173 -8.15 11.07 4.59
C LEU A 173 -9.35 11.91 4.12
N SER A 174 -10.55 11.54 4.52
CA SER A 174 -11.77 12.29 4.21
C SER A 174 -12.52 12.69 5.49
N GLY A 175 -12.77 13.99 5.61
CA GLY A 175 -13.28 14.65 6.80
C GLY A 175 -12.17 15.37 7.57
N GLY A 176 -12.33 16.67 7.81
CA GLY A 176 -11.31 17.52 8.42
C GLY A 176 -10.85 17.03 9.79
N ASP A 177 -11.80 16.71 10.69
CA ASP A 177 -11.50 16.21 12.03
C ASP A 177 -10.74 14.88 11.99
N THR A 178 -11.16 13.96 11.13
CA THR A 178 -10.47 12.67 10.92
C THR A 178 -9.03 12.88 10.45
N ALA A 179 -8.82 13.80 9.50
CA ALA A 179 -7.49 14.10 8.98
C ALA A 179 -6.58 14.70 10.07
N ILE A 180 -7.10 15.64 10.86
CA ILE A 180 -6.35 16.28 11.96
C ILE A 180 -5.98 15.26 13.05
N HIS A 181 -6.94 14.44 13.49
CA HIS A 181 -6.69 13.41 14.50
C HIS A 181 -5.69 12.36 13.98
N PHE A 182 -5.82 11.92 12.74
CA PHE A 182 -4.88 10.97 12.13
C PHE A 182 -3.47 11.56 12.05
N ALA A 183 -3.34 12.79 11.54
CA ALA A 183 -2.04 13.46 11.44
C ALA A 183 -1.36 13.59 12.82
N ARG A 184 -2.09 14.03 13.84
CA ARG A 184 -1.58 14.11 15.22
C ARG A 184 -1.13 12.74 15.73
N ARG A 185 -1.92 11.70 15.49
CA ARG A 185 -1.63 10.33 15.96
C ARG A 185 -0.41 9.71 15.28
N MET A 186 -0.19 10.06 14.02
CA MET A 186 0.95 9.59 13.22
C MET A 186 2.19 10.49 13.35
N GLY A 187 2.10 11.59 14.08
CA GLY A 187 3.18 12.58 14.20
C GLY A 187 3.42 13.38 12.91
N ILE A 188 2.43 13.45 12.02
CA ILE A 188 2.51 14.21 10.77
C ILE A 188 2.25 15.69 11.11
N SER A 189 3.23 16.55 10.86
CA SER A 189 3.13 17.98 11.12
C SER A 189 3.37 18.84 9.87
N ILE A 190 4.04 18.30 8.86
CA ILE A 190 4.40 19.02 7.64
C ILE A 190 4.03 18.17 6.44
N LEU A 191 3.18 18.72 5.56
CA LEU A 191 2.87 18.16 4.24
C LEU A 191 3.40 19.11 3.18
N SER A 192 4.14 18.55 2.21
CA SER A 192 4.51 19.23 0.97
C SER A 192 3.43 18.96 -0.07
N PRO A 193 2.61 19.96 -0.46
CA PRO A 193 1.60 19.75 -1.47
C PRO A 193 2.27 19.48 -2.84
N GLU A 194 1.76 18.48 -3.57
CA GLU A 194 2.28 18.12 -4.90
C GLU A 194 1.26 18.42 -6.00
N ALA A 195 -0.03 18.11 -5.77
CA ALA A 195 -1.06 18.32 -6.77
C ALA A 195 -2.45 18.47 -6.16
N GLU A 196 -3.28 19.31 -6.76
CA GLU A 196 -4.72 19.25 -6.60
C GLU A 196 -5.27 18.16 -7.52
N ILE A 197 -5.81 17.09 -6.94
CA ILE A 197 -6.32 15.92 -7.68
C ILE A 197 -7.72 16.24 -8.23
N GLN A 198 -8.53 16.88 -7.41
CA GLN A 198 -9.87 17.41 -7.73
C GLN A 198 -10.12 18.62 -6.83
N PRO A 199 -11.11 19.46 -7.12
CA PRO A 199 -11.48 20.54 -6.22
C PRO A 199 -11.70 20.04 -4.78
N LEU A 200 -11.03 20.67 -3.82
CA LEU A 200 -11.01 20.30 -2.40
C LEU A 200 -10.31 18.96 -2.07
N MET A 201 -9.57 18.39 -3.01
CA MET A 201 -8.79 17.18 -2.80
C MET A 201 -7.33 17.43 -3.15
N MET A 202 -6.48 17.49 -2.13
CA MET A 202 -5.06 17.77 -2.25
C MET A 202 -4.22 16.52 -1.99
N GLY A 203 -3.28 16.23 -2.88
CA GLY A 203 -2.24 15.22 -2.69
C GLY A 203 -0.90 15.87 -2.35
N GLY A 204 -0.17 15.24 -1.43
CA GLY A 204 1.15 15.71 -1.01
C GLY A 204 1.92 14.65 -0.25
N ARG A 205 3.17 14.95 0.08
CA ARG A 205 4.03 14.04 0.85
C ARG A 205 4.32 14.59 2.23
N VAL A 206 4.40 13.67 3.19
CA VAL A 206 4.87 13.99 4.53
C VAL A 206 6.36 14.32 4.47
N VAL A 207 6.74 15.43 5.09
CA VAL A 207 8.14 15.89 5.12
C VAL A 207 8.86 15.43 6.37
N ASN A 208 8.15 15.35 7.50
CA ASN A 208 8.77 15.05 8.79
C ASN A 208 8.71 13.56 9.15
N GLU A 209 9.70 13.11 9.92
CA GLU A 209 9.73 11.79 10.53
C GLU A 209 8.59 11.62 11.59
N PRO A 210 8.07 10.40 11.83
CA PRO A 210 8.54 9.12 11.27
C PRO A 210 7.88 8.72 9.93
N CYS A 211 7.04 9.57 9.34
CA CYS A 211 6.26 9.26 8.13
C CYS A 211 6.82 9.92 6.86
N ALA A 212 8.07 10.39 6.87
CA ALA A 212 8.67 11.09 5.73
C ALA A 212 8.53 10.28 4.42
N GLY A 213 8.09 10.96 3.36
CA GLY A 213 7.86 10.36 2.04
C GLY A 213 6.48 9.71 1.86
N LEU A 214 5.68 9.50 2.91
CA LEU A 214 4.34 8.95 2.80
C LEU A 214 3.45 9.88 1.94
N LEU A 215 2.81 9.31 0.92
CA LEU A 215 1.81 10.01 0.13
C LEU A 215 0.52 10.15 0.94
N VAL A 216 0.03 11.36 1.09
CA VAL A 216 -1.24 11.64 1.77
C VAL A 216 -2.15 12.43 0.85
N VAL A 217 -3.37 11.96 0.70
CA VAL A 217 -4.44 12.68 0.00
C VAL A 217 -5.48 13.11 1.04
N THR A 218 -5.77 14.41 1.10
CA THR A 218 -6.82 14.94 1.96
C THR A 218 -8.00 15.42 1.15
N LYS A 219 -9.20 15.14 1.61
CA LYS A 219 -10.46 15.63 1.08
C LYS A 219 -11.24 16.32 2.20
N GLY A 220 -11.45 17.63 2.03
CA GLY A 220 -12.28 18.46 2.92
C GLY A 220 -13.78 18.22 2.71
#